data_dfabaf56ddab5a1396dea01e10ca2223
#
_entry.id   dfabaf56ddab5a1396dea01e10ca2223
#
_cell.length_a   1.000
_cell.length_b   1.000
_cell.length_c   1.000
_cell.angle_alpha   90.00
_cell.angle_beta   90.00
_cell.angle_gamma   90.00
#
_symmetry.space_group_name_H-M   'P 1'
#
loop_
_entity.id
_entity.type
_entity.pdbx_description
1 polymer ?
#
loop_
_entity_poly.entity_id
_entity_poly.type
_entity_poly.pdbx_seq_one_letter_code
_entity_poly.pdbx_strand_id
1 'polypeptide(L)'
;MSCLYNEYRKTADTYLDKQKEILQKWVARYDFEKVNQQYTYKVDDNADKKENTDMFIFCYRKLRFALRIRPKCYSYTYGDITIRSRSQYGYETEIDKIRKGYGDYMLYCWANSETEIDEYIIIDLDLFRQDMDKLMEKSSVSNFDGCTAFATFPIDRILHHPCCVVANLKTKPY
;
A
#
# COMPACT_ATOMS: atom_id res chain seq x y z
N MET A 1 -5.05 -3.03 -25.40
CA MET A 1 -5.05 -3.06 -23.92
C MET A 1 -3.68 -3.23 -23.26
N SER A 2 -2.61 -3.63 -23.99
CA SER A 2 -1.27 -3.80 -23.40
C SER A 2 -0.50 -2.51 -23.13
N CYS A 3 -0.81 -1.41 -23.81
CA CYS A 3 -0.04 -0.17 -23.72
C CYS A 3 -0.22 0.56 -22.37
N LEU A 4 -1.45 0.72 -21.91
CA LEU A 4 -1.76 1.39 -20.64
C LEU A 4 -1.18 0.66 -19.41
N TYR A 5 -1.22 -0.68 -19.42
CA TYR A 5 -0.67 -1.47 -18.32
C TYR A 5 0.85 -1.26 -18.17
N ASN A 6 1.57 -1.22 -19.29
CA ASN A 6 3.01 -1.00 -19.28
C ASN A 6 3.40 0.42 -18.84
N GLU A 7 2.59 1.43 -19.14
CA GLU A 7 2.80 2.80 -18.66
C GLU A 7 2.58 2.91 -17.15
N TYR A 8 1.51 2.31 -16.62
CA TYR A 8 1.29 2.26 -15.17
C TYR A 8 2.40 1.54 -14.42
N ARG A 9 2.94 0.44 -14.98
CA ARG A 9 4.05 -0.30 -14.38
C ARG A 9 5.33 0.54 -14.38
N LYS A 10 5.67 1.21 -15.47
CA LYS A 10 6.83 2.12 -15.52
C LYS A 10 6.72 3.24 -14.47
N THR A 11 5.52 3.80 -14.31
CA THR A 11 5.28 4.83 -13.30
C THR A 11 5.47 4.28 -11.89
N ALA A 12 4.99 3.07 -11.59
CA ALA A 12 5.19 2.42 -10.29
C ALA A 12 6.68 2.19 -9.99
N ASP A 13 7.44 1.71 -10.99
CA ASP A 13 8.88 1.47 -10.85
C ASP A 13 9.67 2.75 -10.53
N THR A 14 9.24 3.90 -11.06
CA THR A 14 9.87 5.21 -10.80
C THR A 14 9.83 5.59 -9.31
N TYR A 15 8.80 5.17 -8.60
CA TYR A 15 8.66 5.49 -7.18
C TYR A 15 9.29 4.47 -6.24
N LEU A 16 9.74 3.34 -6.76
CA LEU A 16 10.23 2.23 -5.95
C LEU A 16 11.38 2.64 -5.01
N ASP A 17 12.31 3.46 -5.50
CA ASP A 17 13.44 3.91 -4.69
C ASP A 17 13.00 4.85 -3.56
N LYS A 18 12.00 5.69 -3.80
CA LYS A 18 11.42 6.54 -2.75
C LYS A 18 10.65 5.73 -1.71
N GLN A 19 9.92 4.71 -2.15
CA GLN A 19 9.25 3.79 -1.24
C GLN A 19 10.26 3.03 -0.38
N LYS A 20 11.37 2.55 -0.97
CA LYS A 20 12.48 1.95 -0.22
C LYS A 20 13.04 2.89 0.83
N GLU A 21 13.29 4.16 0.48
CA GLU A 21 13.80 5.16 1.41
C GLU A 21 12.85 5.39 2.61
N ILE A 22 11.55 5.46 2.36
CA ILE A 22 10.53 5.59 3.42
C ILE A 22 10.57 4.37 4.34
N LEU A 23 10.58 3.17 3.76
CA LEU A 23 10.62 1.93 4.53
C LEU A 23 11.92 1.76 5.30
N GLN A 24 13.07 2.15 4.75
CA GLN A 24 14.34 2.16 5.45
C GLN A 24 14.29 3.01 6.73
N LYS A 25 13.76 4.24 6.60
CA LYS A 25 13.61 5.15 7.73
C LYS A 25 12.65 4.60 8.78
N TRP A 26 11.60 3.93 8.34
CA TRP A 26 10.63 3.32 9.24
C TRP A 26 11.22 2.10 9.96
N VAL A 27 11.80 1.17 9.25
CA VAL A 27 12.44 -0.02 9.82
C VAL A 27 13.56 0.37 10.76
N ALA A 28 14.40 1.34 10.39
CA ALA A 28 15.46 1.86 11.26
C ALA A 28 14.95 2.43 12.58
N ARG A 29 13.73 2.94 12.64
CA ARG A 29 13.11 3.39 13.89
C ARG A 29 12.51 2.25 14.73
N TYR A 30 12.12 1.16 14.10
CA TYR A 30 11.48 0.03 14.77
C TYR A 30 12.47 -1.01 15.27
N ASP A 31 13.59 -1.15 14.58
CA ASP A 31 14.62 -2.18 14.90
C ASP A 31 15.69 -1.65 15.85
N PHE A 32 15.25 -0.72 16.63
CA PHE A 32 15.72 0.00 17.58
C PHE A 32 16.96 -0.08 18.24
N GLU A 33 17.55 -0.88 18.62
CA GLU A 33 18.61 -0.84 19.63
C GLU A 33 19.78 -1.78 19.36
N LYS A 34 19.73 -2.59 18.32
CA LYS A 34 20.67 -3.71 18.18
C LYS A 34 21.34 -3.95 16.85
N VAL A 35 21.09 -3.18 15.81
CA VAL A 35 21.58 -3.62 14.50
C VAL A 35 22.26 -2.57 13.66
N ASN A 36 23.60 -2.61 13.63
CA ASN A 36 24.40 -2.24 12.49
C ASN A 36 24.15 -3.22 11.31
N GLN A 37 22.91 -3.41 10.87
CA GLN A 37 22.59 -4.35 9.83
C GLN A 37 22.29 -3.67 8.52
N GLN A 38 22.92 -4.15 7.48
CA GLN A 38 22.54 -3.85 6.12
C GLN A 38 21.20 -4.51 5.84
N TYR A 39 20.18 -3.70 5.58
CA TYR A 39 18.88 -4.20 5.13
C TYR A 39 19.02 -4.67 3.69
N THR A 40 18.60 -5.89 3.41
CA THR A 40 18.54 -6.40 2.05
C THR A 40 17.11 -6.27 1.54
N TYR A 41 16.96 -5.64 0.39
CA TYR A 41 15.68 -5.48 -0.28
C TYR A 41 15.61 -6.44 -1.45
N LYS A 42 14.48 -7.08 -1.62
CA LYS A 42 14.21 -7.88 -2.80
C LYS A 42 12.83 -7.56 -3.32
N VAL A 43 12.76 -7.18 -4.57
CA VAL A 43 11.51 -7.11 -5.34
C VAL A 43 11.31 -8.46 -6.00
N ASP A 44 10.13 -9.04 -5.89
CA ASP A 44 9.83 -10.35 -6.42
C ASP A 44 8.46 -10.36 -7.10
N ASP A 45 8.46 -10.30 -8.42
CA ASP A 45 7.25 -10.30 -9.25
C ASP A 45 6.35 -11.53 -9.03
N ASN A 46 6.93 -12.66 -8.61
CA ASN A 46 6.16 -13.87 -8.32
C ASN A 46 5.46 -13.79 -6.96
N ALA A 47 6.11 -13.17 -5.99
CA ALA A 47 5.52 -12.92 -4.68
C ALA A 47 4.39 -11.89 -4.75
N ASP A 48 4.53 -10.86 -5.60
CA ASP A 48 3.45 -9.91 -5.86
C ASP A 48 2.19 -10.63 -6.38
N LYS A 49 2.34 -11.47 -7.40
CA LYS A 49 1.22 -12.19 -7.99
C LYS A 49 0.54 -13.17 -7.04
N LYS A 50 1.30 -13.85 -6.18
CA LYS A 50 0.80 -14.92 -5.32
C LYS A 50 0.45 -14.46 -3.92
N GLU A 51 1.27 -13.58 -3.34
CA GLU A 51 1.26 -13.26 -1.92
C GLU A 51 0.96 -11.79 -1.64
N ASN A 52 0.61 -10.99 -2.64
CA ASN A 52 0.42 -9.54 -2.50
C ASN A 52 1.62 -8.85 -1.83
N THR A 53 2.81 -9.25 -2.24
CA THR A 53 4.06 -8.80 -1.64
C THR A 53 4.95 -8.20 -2.72
N ASP A 54 5.00 -6.89 -2.79
CA ASP A 54 5.84 -6.17 -3.75
C ASP A 54 7.30 -6.13 -3.32
N MET A 55 7.56 -6.14 -2.02
CA MET A 55 8.90 -6.02 -1.47
C MET A 55 9.10 -6.83 -0.20
N PHE A 56 10.28 -7.41 -0.06
CA PHE A 56 10.77 -8.01 1.18
C PHE A 56 11.85 -7.16 1.81
N ILE A 57 11.77 -6.98 3.11
CA ILE A 57 12.87 -6.42 3.91
C ILE A 57 13.36 -7.51 4.85
N PHE A 58 14.65 -7.81 4.75
CA PHE A 58 15.30 -8.78 5.60
C PHE A 58 16.03 -8.03 6.72
N CYS A 59 15.44 -8.06 7.90
CA CYS A 59 16.05 -7.58 9.13
C CYS A 59 16.18 -8.78 10.11
N TYR A 60 15.75 -8.64 11.34
CA TYR A 60 15.67 -9.76 12.27
C TYR A 60 14.72 -10.86 11.77
N ARG A 61 13.68 -10.49 11.06
CA ARG A 61 12.73 -11.38 10.39
C ARG A 61 12.42 -10.85 8.98
N LYS A 62 11.96 -11.75 8.10
CA LYS A 62 11.46 -11.37 6.79
C LYS A 62 10.14 -10.62 6.97
N LEU A 63 10.08 -9.37 6.49
CA LEU A 63 8.86 -8.57 6.43
C LEU A 63 8.37 -8.45 4.99
N ARG A 64 7.07 -8.65 4.78
CA ARG A 64 6.41 -8.59 3.47
C ARG A 64 5.62 -7.29 3.37
N PHE A 65 5.94 -6.48 2.37
CA PHE A 65 5.29 -5.21 2.11
C PHE A 65 4.49 -5.25 0.82
N ALA A 66 3.23 -4.84 0.91
CA ALA A 66 2.44 -4.41 -0.24
C ALA A 66 2.69 -2.92 -0.48
N LEU A 67 3.03 -2.54 -1.71
CA LEU A 67 3.32 -1.15 -2.05
C LEU A 67 2.19 -0.59 -2.92
N ARG A 68 1.66 0.59 -2.53
CA ARG A 68 0.63 1.29 -3.29
C ARG A 68 1.03 2.73 -3.50
N ILE A 69 0.81 3.21 -4.72
CA ILE A 69 1.01 4.62 -5.04
C ILE A 69 -0.18 5.15 -5.82
N ARG A 70 -0.60 6.35 -5.47
CA ARG A 70 -1.70 7.08 -6.12
C ARG A 70 -1.28 8.51 -6.41
N PRO A 71 -1.79 9.13 -7.48
CA PRO A 71 -1.65 10.56 -7.66
C PRO A 71 -2.26 11.32 -6.48
N LYS A 72 -1.61 12.40 -6.05
CA LYS A 72 -2.00 13.18 -4.87
C LYS A 72 -3.41 13.77 -4.96
N CYS A 73 -3.87 14.11 -6.16
CA CYS A 73 -5.22 14.61 -6.36
C CYS A 73 -6.30 13.68 -5.77
N TYR A 74 -6.05 12.38 -5.71
CA TYR A 74 -7.01 11.44 -5.11
C TYR A 74 -7.13 11.56 -3.59
N SER A 75 -6.06 11.94 -2.86
CA SER A 75 -6.15 12.14 -1.41
C SER A 75 -7.07 13.31 -1.05
N TYR A 76 -7.03 14.38 -1.84
CA TYR A 76 -7.87 15.55 -1.62
C TYR A 76 -9.32 15.36 -2.11
N THR A 77 -9.50 14.61 -3.20
CA THR A 77 -10.81 14.42 -3.81
C THR A 77 -11.67 13.44 -3.04
N TYR A 78 -11.09 12.33 -2.60
CA TYR A 78 -11.87 11.23 -2.04
C TYR A 78 -11.66 11.01 -0.55
N GLY A 79 -10.50 11.37 0.01
CA GLY A 79 -10.20 11.21 1.44
C GLY A 79 -10.19 9.75 1.89
N ASP A 80 -9.90 8.81 0.97
CA ASP A 80 -9.89 7.39 1.23
C ASP A 80 -8.64 6.69 0.69
N ILE A 81 -8.36 5.50 1.20
CA ILE A 81 -7.50 4.52 0.55
C ILE A 81 -8.38 3.50 -0.17
N THR A 82 -7.88 2.95 -1.27
CA THR A 82 -8.61 2.00 -2.10
C THR A 82 -7.83 0.73 -2.28
N ILE A 83 -8.51 -0.42 -2.09
CA ILE A 83 -7.95 -1.75 -2.25
C ILE A 83 -8.78 -2.50 -3.28
N ARG A 84 -8.15 -3.14 -4.26
CA ARG A 84 -8.87 -3.86 -5.31
C ARG A 84 -9.74 -4.97 -4.72
N SER A 85 -11.06 -4.92 -5.02
CA SER A 85 -12.05 -5.87 -4.50
C SER A 85 -12.71 -6.73 -5.56
N ARG A 86 -12.55 -6.41 -6.85
CA ARG A 86 -13.09 -7.20 -7.96
C ARG A 86 -12.15 -7.17 -9.16
N SER A 87 -12.04 -8.32 -9.85
CA SER A 87 -11.41 -8.47 -11.16
C SER A 87 -12.43 -9.10 -12.12
N GLN A 88 -12.54 -8.59 -13.33
CA GLN A 88 -13.44 -9.16 -14.35
C GLN A 88 -13.08 -10.60 -14.74
N TYR A 89 -11.84 -11.01 -14.55
CA TYR A 89 -11.35 -12.34 -14.91
C TYR A 89 -11.48 -13.36 -13.79
N GLY A 90 -12.13 -13.00 -12.67
CA GLY A 90 -12.27 -13.88 -11.52
C GLY A 90 -10.98 -14.20 -10.76
N TYR A 91 -9.89 -13.47 -11.05
CA TYR A 91 -8.66 -13.62 -10.29
C TYR A 91 -8.84 -13.12 -8.88
N GLU A 92 -8.12 -13.78 -7.98
CA GLU A 92 -8.02 -13.37 -6.59
C GLU A 92 -7.55 -11.91 -6.49
N THR A 93 -8.32 -11.11 -5.75
CA THR A 93 -8.07 -9.69 -5.62
C THR A 93 -7.12 -9.39 -4.46
N GLU A 94 -6.64 -8.16 -4.38
CA GLU A 94 -5.80 -7.73 -3.28
C GLU A 94 -6.51 -7.86 -1.92
N ILE A 95 -7.79 -7.50 -1.85
CA ILE A 95 -8.55 -7.62 -0.60
C ILE A 95 -8.72 -9.08 -0.17
N ASP A 96 -8.88 -10.00 -1.14
CA ASP A 96 -8.97 -11.43 -0.86
C ASP A 96 -7.65 -11.97 -0.29
N LYS A 97 -6.52 -11.54 -0.88
CA LYS A 97 -5.19 -11.90 -0.41
C LYS A 97 -4.92 -11.37 1.00
N ILE A 98 -5.28 -10.11 1.26
CA ILE A 98 -5.18 -9.53 2.60
C ILE A 98 -6.01 -10.35 3.60
N ARG A 99 -7.25 -10.70 3.28
CA ARG A 99 -8.12 -11.54 4.12
C ARG A 99 -7.51 -12.90 4.44
N LYS A 100 -6.76 -13.48 3.50
CA LYS A 100 -6.07 -14.77 3.67
C LYS A 100 -4.76 -14.68 4.45
N GLY A 101 -4.36 -13.51 4.91
CA GLY A 101 -3.15 -13.31 5.70
C GLY A 101 -1.89 -13.05 4.88
N TYR A 102 -2.01 -12.69 3.61
CA TYR A 102 -0.87 -12.26 2.82
C TYR A 102 -0.46 -10.83 3.12
N GLY A 103 0.87 -10.58 3.12
CA GLY A 103 1.46 -9.31 3.50
C GLY A 103 1.47 -9.10 5.03
N ASP A 104 2.50 -8.44 5.52
CA ASP A 104 2.61 -8.04 6.93
C ASP A 104 2.26 -6.56 7.07
N TYR A 105 2.69 -5.74 6.11
CA TYR A 105 2.43 -4.31 6.07
C TYR A 105 2.03 -3.84 4.69
N MET A 106 1.33 -2.71 4.63
CA MET A 106 1.08 -1.96 3.40
C MET A 106 1.66 -0.56 3.53
N LEU A 107 2.49 -0.16 2.58
CA LEU A 107 2.88 1.23 2.39
C LEU A 107 2.00 1.84 1.30
N TYR A 108 1.10 2.73 1.70
CA TYR A 108 0.22 3.46 0.81
C TYR A 108 0.71 4.90 0.67
N CYS A 109 1.00 5.31 -0.56
CA CYS A 109 1.62 6.59 -0.87
C CYS A 109 0.76 7.44 -1.81
N TRP A 110 0.91 8.76 -1.69
CA TRP A 110 0.41 9.72 -2.68
C TRP A 110 1.57 10.48 -3.29
N ALA A 111 1.67 10.39 -4.63
CA ALA A 111 2.71 11.07 -5.41
C ALA A 111 2.29 12.50 -5.73
N ASN A 112 3.17 13.46 -5.46
CA ASN A 112 2.97 14.86 -5.77
C ASN A 112 3.38 15.19 -7.20
N SER A 113 4.38 14.52 -7.71
CA SER A 113 4.93 14.66 -9.05
C SER A 113 5.37 13.28 -9.56
N GLU A 114 5.98 13.21 -10.71
CA GLU A 114 6.48 11.94 -11.28
C GLU A 114 7.57 11.27 -10.44
N THR A 115 8.21 12.00 -9.51
CA THR A 115 9.37 11.51 -8.77
C THR A 115 9.28 11.67 -7.25
N GLU A 116 8.24 12.35 -6.74
CA GLU A 116 8.16 12.69 -5.31
C GLU A 116 6.96 12.07 -4.62
N ILE A 117 7.20 11.48 -3.46
CA ILE A 117 6.20 11.02 -2.52
C ILE A 117 6.22 11.95 -1.31
N ASP A 118 5.17 12.72 -1.14
CA ASP A 118 5.04 13.66 -0.03
C ASP A 118 4.25 13.10 1.14
N GLU A 119 3.28 12.26 0.84
CA GLU A 119 2.32 11.75 1.80
C GLU A 119 2.27 10.23 1.75
N TYR A 120 2.22 9.61 2.92
CA TYR A 120 2.13 8.17 3.02
C TYR A 120 1.55 7.70 4.36
N ILE A 121 1.02 6.48 4.36
CA ILE A 121 0.58 5.75 5.55
C ILE A 121 1.22 4.36 5.51
N ILE A 122 1.72 3.87 6.64
CA ILE A 122 2.10 2.47 6.83
C ILE A 122 1.03 1.80 7.67
N ILE A 123 0.46 0.73 7.15
CA ILE A 123 -0.64 -0.02 7.73
C ILE A 123 -0.15 -1.41 8.11
N ASP A 124 -0.34 -1.80 9.37
CA ASP A 124 -0.21 -3.18 9.84
C ASP A 124 -1.40 -3.98 9.32
N LEU A 125 -1.14 -4.96 8.46
CA LEU A 125 -2.19 -5.75 7.82
C LEU A 125 -2.82 -6.79 8.73
N ASP A 126 -2.14 -7.21 9.81
CA ASP A 126 -2.74 -8.12 10.79
C ASP A 126 -3.84 -7.42 11.60
N LEU A 127 -3.56 -6.21 12.08
CA LEU A 127 -4.54 -5.38 12.78
C LEU A 127 -5.65 -4.89 11.84
N PHE A 128 -5.29 -4.51 10.61
CA PHE A 128 -6.25 -4.10 9.60
C PHE A 128 -7.26 -5.20 9.28
N ARG A 129 -6.80 -6.46 9.13
CA ARG A 129 -7.68 -7.61 8.85
C ARG A 129 -8.73 -7.85 9.91
N GLN A 130 -8.38 -7.65 11.17
CA GLN A 130 -9.28 -7.90 12.29
C GLN A 130 -10.52 -7.02 12.25
N ASP A 131 -10.36 -5.78 11.80
CA ASP A 131 -11.44 -4.79 11.77
C ASP A 131 -11.75 -4.27 10.35
N MET A 132 -11.30 -4.97 9.31
CA MET A 132 -11.44 -4.55 7.92
C MET A 132 -12.86 -4.16 7.54
N ASP A 133 -13.86 -4.96 7.92
CA ASP A 133 -15.24 -4.70 7.56
C ASP A 133 -15.84 -3.49 8.31
N LYS A 134 -15.32 -3.16 9.50
CA LYS A 134 -15.70 -1.96 10.25
C LYS A 134 -15.05 -0.70 9.67
N LEU A 135 -13.81 -0.85 9.19
CA LEU A 135 -13.05 0.24 8.59
C LEU A 135 -13.57 0.58 7.18
N MET A 136 -14.14 -0.39 6.51
CA MET A 136 -14.65 -0.25 5.15
C MET A 136 -15.86 0.70 5.09
N GLU A 137 -15.87 1.58 4.09
CA GLU A 137 -17.05 2.40 3.79
C GLU A 137 -17.89 1.78 2.68
N LYS A 138 -17.22 1.39 1.58
CA LYS A 138 -17.87 0.76 0.43
C LYS A 138 -17.09 -0.49 0.02
N SER A 139 -17.80 -1.60 -0.14
CA SER A 139 -17.17 -2.88 -0.49
C SER A 139 -16.80 -2.99 -1.96
N SER A 140 -17.45 -2.22 -2.83
CA SER A 140 -17.21 -2.26 -4.27
C SER A 140 -17.62 -0.96 -4.95
N VAL A 141 -16.62 -0.19 -5.36
CA VAL A 141 -16.78 0.97 -6.24
C VAL A 141 -16.17 0.60 -7.58
N SER A 142 -16.98 0.61 -8.64
CA SER A 142 -16.49 0.27 -9.99
C SER A 142 -15.47 1.30 -10.46
N ASN A 143 -14.39 0.82 -11.03
CA ASN A 143 -13.42 1.68 -11.70
C ASN A 143 -14.00 2.16 -13.03
N PHE A 144 -13.44 3.24 -13.58
CA PHE A 144 -13.85 3.82 -14.85
C PHE A 144 -13.77 2.83 -16.03
N ASP A 145 -12.86 1.86 -15.97
CA ASP A 145 -12.71 0.81 -16.97
C ASP A 145 -13.85 -0.24 -16.96
N GLY A 146 -14.71 -0.22 -15.95
CA GLY A 146 -15.78 -1.22 -15.72
C GLY A 146 -15.29 -2.64 -15.40
N CYS A 147 -13.98 -2.88 -15.49
CA CYS A 147 -13.37 -4.21 -15.40
C CYS A 147 -12.93 -4.55 -13.96
N THR A 148 -12.65 -3.54 -13.18
CA THR A 148 -12.18 -3.68 -11.80
C THR A 148 -13.08 -2.90 -10.85
N ALA A 149 -13.03 -3.26 -9.55
CA ALA A 149 -13.64 -2.46 -8.50
C ALA A 149 -12.71 -2.40 -7.29
N PHE A 150 -12.95 -1.40 -6.43
CA PHE A 150 -12.20 -1.16 -5.21
C PHE A 150 -13.13 -1.12 -4.01
N ALA A 151 -12.67 -1.65 -2.89
CA ALA A 151 -13.19 -1.30 -1.58
C ALA A 151 -12.54 0.00 -1.11
N THR A 152 -13.31 0.86 -0.44
CA THR A 152 -12.83 2.16 0.05
C THR A 152 -12.80 2.18 1.57
N PHE A 153 -11.75 2.80 2.10
CA PHE A 153 -11.50 2.93 3.54
C PHE A 153 -11.17 4.39 3.83
N PRO A 154 -12.05 5.14 4.53
CA PRO A 154 -11.80 6.53 4.88
C PRO A 154 -10.48 6.69 5.63
N ILE A 155 -9.67 7.65 5.22
CA ILE A 155 -8.35 7.93 5.82
C ILE A 155 -8.52 8.20 7.32
N ASP A 156 -9.53 8.95 7.73
CA ASP A 156 -9.78 9.24 9.13
C ASP A 156 -9.98 7.98 9.98
N ARG A 157 -10.72 7.00 9.47
CA ARG A 157 -10.90 5.72 10.19
C ARG A 157 -9.58 4.99 10.34
N ILE A 158 -8.75 5.01 9.30
CA ILE A 158 -7.43 4.36 9.32
C ILE A 158 -6.52 5.08 10.31
N LEU A 159 -6.47 6.42 10.31
CA LEU A 159 -5.59 7.20 11.18
C LEU A 159 -5.88 7.01 12.67
N HIS A 160 -7.15 6.80 13.03
CA HIS A 160 -7.57 6.58 14.41
C HIS A 160 -7.56 5.11 14.83
N HIS A 161 -7.24 4.21 13.92
CA HIS A 161 -7.20 2.78 14.20
C HIS A 161 -5.76 2.30 14.50
N PRO A 162 -5.56 1.33 15.43
CA PRO A 162 -4.25 0.78 15.75
C PRO A 162 -3.46 0.21 14.56
N CYS A 163 -4.13 -0.12 13.46
CA CYS A 163 -3.45 -0.57 12.25
C CYS A 163 -2.62 0.53 11.57
N CYS A 164 -2.85 1.80 11.86
CA CYS A 164 -2.04 2.89 11.36
C CYS A 164 -0.75 3.00 12.18
N VAL A 165 0.32 2.44 11.65
CA VAL A 165 1.62 2.43 12.35
C VAL A 165 2.34 3.76 12.22
N VAL A 166 2.31 4.35 11.03
CA VAL A 166 2.90 5.66 10.73
C VAL A 166 2.02 6.37 9.70
N ALA A 167 1.81 7.66 9.89
CA ALA A 167 1.24 8.54 8.89
C ALA A 167 2.09 9.80 8.75
N ASN A 168 2.35 10.16 7.50
CA ASN A 168 2.93 11.45 7.12
C ASN A 168 2.00 12.08 6.10
N LEU A 169 1.02 12.80 6.57
CA LEU A 169 0.03 13.49 5.75
C LEU A 169 0.17 14.98 5.97
N LYS A 170 0.14 15.75 4.88
CA LYS A 170 0.05 17.20 4.97
C LYS A 170 -1.38 17.55 5.37
N THR A 171 -1.53 18.32 6.44
CA THR A 171 -2.84 18.82 6.84
C THR A 171 -3.49 19.53 5.66
N LYS A 172 -4.74 19.18 5.37
CA LYS A 172 -5.52 19.93 4.38
C LYS A 172 -5.53 21.40 4.80
N PRO A 173 -5.23 22.34 3.92
CA PRO A 173 -5.66 23.70 4.16
C PRO A 173 -7.20 23.66 4.19
N TYR A 174 -7.77 23.91 5.36
CA TYR A 174 -9.21 24.13 5.54
C TYR A 174 -9.65 25.39 4.81
#